data_6872291dcbf3c765dc16eb3e238247c2
#
_entry.id   6872291dcbf3c765dc16eb3e238247c2
#
_cell.length_a   1.000
_cell.length_b   1.000
_cell.length_c   1.000
_cell.angle_alpha   90.00
_cell.angle_beta   90.00
_cell.angle_gamma   90.00
#
_symmetry.space_group_name_H-M   'P 1'
#
loop_
_entity.id
_entity.type
_entity.pdbx_description
1 polymer ?
#
loop_
_entity_poly.entity_id
_entity_poly.type
_entity_poly.pdbx_seq_one_letter_code
_entity_poly.pdbx_strand_id
1 'polypeptide(L)'
;DENQTSASRSFSITVQNDAPSNHFNTVLYTGNGGSQNIDTVGFTPDLTWIKNRNDANGNALFDSVRTAGKLLVSNTTANETGNSGDLLGSFRPLGFQVNRNYLTSTAHDTTNGTSSLNYVAWNFKAGGAAVANDDGNVTSQVSVNNTLGFSIVSFSNNNNTTNTFGHGLGAQPELVIIKSTSIAADWFVYVDSLGKSKRIQLNLSNAQSSWTSNDGWNTATGITPSVLSFAYSGTSYPFIAYCFTSKPGFSKVGSYTGNGSASGPIVQTGFEPAFLLIKCTSDSGTSWRLMDNKRNTSNPRSKYLEPQSSAAEANSNQVNFYANGFQLITGDTSINGSGRTQIYLAFAADGSTATPSLANSFATEIYTGNASSRSITTGFKTDFVWLKSRSNSSWHVIHDSIRGAISRLFPNETNAASSVYDGFVNFEQNGFSLDGTGSGGDVNASGRTYVSWSWKAGGTPSINTDGTITSVVSANQAAGFSIVSYIGASGTVGHGLGLAPEIIFIKVTNTADNWVV
;
A
#
# COMPACT_ATOMS: atom_id res chain seq x y z
N ASP A 1 -36.28 -15.92 47.13
CA ASP A 1 -35.92 -14.51 47.05
C ASP A 1 -34.84 -14.32 45.99
N GLU A 2 -35.29 -13.96 44.83
CA GLU A 2 -34.42 -13.66 43.68
C GLU A 2 -34.01 -12.19 43.72
N ASN A 3 -32.74 -11.95 43.92
CA ASN A 3 -32.14 -10.64 43.65
C ASN A 3 -30.88 -10.83 42.82
N GLN A 4 -31.07 -11.12 41.52
CA GLN A 4 -29.97 -11.03 40.55
C GLN A 4 -29.83 -9.57 40.11
N THR A 5 -28.89 -8.87 40.73
CA THR A 5 -28.38 -7.61 40.18
C THR A 5 -27.53 -7.91 38.98
N SER A 6 -28.06 -7.62 37.80
CA SER A 6 -27.29 -7.65 36.56
C SER A 6 -26.22 -6.56 36.58
N ALA A 7 -24.96 -6.94 36.77
CA ALA A 7 -23.86 -6.04 36.61
C ALA A 7 -23.65 -5.79 35.09
N SER A 8 -24.08 -4.63 34.60
CA SER A 8 -23.73 -4.18 33.26
C SER A 8 -22.23 -3.89 33.21
N ARG A 9 -21.46 -4.70 32.47
CA ARG A 9 -20.08 -4.39 32.15
C ARG A 9 -20.08 -3.57 30.84
N SER A 10 -19.77 -2.29 30.93
CA SER A 10 -19.49 -1.47 29.78
C SER A 10 -18.04 -1.75 29.31
N PHE A 11 -17.88 -2.27 28.11
CA PHE A 11 -16.59 -2.33 27.44
C PHE A 11 -16.47 -1.08 26.56
N SER A 12 -15.53 -0.21 26.87
CA SER A 12 -15.07 0.81 25.93
C SER A 12 -14.00 0.17 25.06
N ILE A 13 -14.32 -0.18 23.84
CA ILE A 13 -13.31 -0.48 22.81
C ILE A 13 -12.92 0.88 22.22
N THR A 14 -11.81 1.43 22.68
CA THR A 14 -11.16 2.51 21.95
C THR A 14 -10.46 1.85 20.77
N VAL A 15 -11.08 1.81 19.61
CA VAL A 15 -10.40 1.51 18.36
C VAL A 15 -9.48 2.70 18.09
N GLN A 16 -8.24 2.60 18.52
CA GLN A 16 -7.21 3.53 18.11
C GLN A 16 -6.96 3.22 16.62
N ASN A 17 -7.56 4.02 15.74
CA ASN A 17 -7.36 3.90 14.31
C ASN A 17 -5.92 4.36 14.03
N ASP A 18 -5.00 3.40 13.94
CA ASP A 18 -3.59 3.65 13.69
C ASP A 18 -3.43 4.02 12.22
N ALA A 19 -3.55 5.32 11.92
CA ALA A 19 -3.53 5.82 10.56
C ALA A 19 -2.14 5.62 9.93
N PRO A 20 -2.06 5.28 8.63
CA PRO A 20 -0.79 5.17 7.91
C PRO A 20 0.13 6.38 8.07
N SER A 21 -0.43 7.59 8.15
CA SER A 21 0.30 8.83 8.40
C SER A 21 1.03 8.90 9.76
N ASN A 22 0.71 8.02 10.70
CA ASN A 22 1.46 7.88 11.95
C ASN A 22 2.76 7.08 11.78
N HIS A 23 2.97 6.46 10.60
CA HIS A 23 4.08 5.56 10.32
C HIS A 23 4.89 5.94 9.08
N PHE A 24 4.26 6.59 8.10
CA PHE A 24 4.91 7.08 6.89
C PHE A 24 4.33 8.46 6.53
N ASN A 25 5.19 9.43 6.22
CA ASN A 25 4.76 10.71 5.68
C ASN A 25 5.83 11.34 4.77
N THR A 26 5.37 11.97 3.70
CA THR A 26 6.19 12.80 2.80
C THR A 26 6.02 14.26 3.18
N VAL A 27 7.11 14.96 3.40
CA VAL A 27 7.07 16.40 3.70
C VAL A 27 7.88 17.20 2.69
N LEU A 28 7.38 18.39 2.37
CA LEU A 28 8.06 19.36 1.52
C LEU A 28 8.51 20.53 2.38
N TYR A 29 9.72 21.02 2.12
CA TYR A 29 10.22 22.21 2.79
C TYR A 29 11.16 22.99 1.88
N THR A 30 11.39 24.26 2.22
CA THR A 30 12.36 25.13 1.55
C THR A 30 13.57 25.31 2.46
N GLY A 31 14.76 25.20 1.90
CA GLY A 31 16.00 25.42 2.62
C GLY A 31 16.09 26.86 3.15
N ASN A 32 16.76 27.02 4.28
CA ASN A 32 17.00 28.34 4.87
C ASN A 32 18.50 28.68 5.03
N GLY A 33 19.37 27.78 4.59
CA GLY A 33 20.80 27.93 4.68
C GLY A 33 21.38 27.96 6.12
N GLY A 34 20.61 27.50 7.11
CA GLY A 34 20.99 27.46 8.52
C GLY A 34 20.50 26.19 9.21
N SER A 35 20.21 26.28 10.51
CA SER A 35 19.52 25.20 11.23
C SER A 35 18.00 25.38 11.10
N GLN A 36 17.28 24.30 10.79
CA GLN A 36 15.84 24.32 10.58
C GLN A 36 15.17 23.05 11.13
N ASN A 37 14.09 23.23 11.88
CA ASN A 37 13.23 22.13 12.32
C ASN A 37 12.12 21.89 11.29
N ILE A 38 11.95 20.64 10.90
CA ILE A 38 10.87 20.18 10.03
C ILE A 38 9.94 19.32 10.91
N ASP A 39 9.00 19.95 11.59
CA ASP A 39 8.11 19.34 12.59
C ASP A 39 6.71 19.01 12.01
N THR A 40 6.62 18.89 10.67
CA THR A 40 5.37 18.58 9.94
C THR A 40 5.25 17.10 9.54
N VAL A 41 6.16 16.24 10.00
CA VAL A 41 6.10 14.79 9.73
C VAL A 41 4.96 14.14 10.52
N GLY A 42 4.70 14.59 11.75
CA GLY A 42 3.63 14.08 12.62
C GLY A 42 4.06 12.97 13.59
N PHE A 43 5.29 12.47 13.44
CA PHE A 43 5.89 11.46 14.32
C PHE A 43 7.41 11.60 14.33
N THR A 44 8.09 10.90 15.25
CA THR A 44 9.56 10.78 15.21
C THR A 44 9.95 9.78 14.11
N PRO A 45 10.59 10.23 13.01
CA PRO A 45 11.05 9.31 11.99
C PRO A 45 12.26 8.49 12.46
N ASP A 46 12.35 7.25 11.98
CA ASP A 46 13.50 6.36 12.16
C ASP A 46 14.34 6.24 10.90
N LEU A 47 13.76 6.52 9.73
CA LEU A 47 14.45 6.71 8.46
C LEU A 47 13.90 7.96 7.81
N THR A 48 14.81 8.86 7.40
CA THR A 48 14.49 10.03 6.59
C THR A 48 15.33 10.00 5.32
N TRP A 49 14.66 9.98 4.16
CA TRP A 49 15.26 10.03 2.84
C TRP A 49 14.98 11.38 2.22
N ILE A 50 16.02 12.19 1.99
CA ILE A 50 15.91 13.60 1.55
C ILE A 50 16.48 13.77 0.15
N LYS A 51 15.80 14.58 -0.67
CA LYS A 51 16.30 14.99 -1.98
C LYS A 51 16.02 16.48 -2.25
N ASN A 52 17.06 17.18 -2.69
CA ASN A 52 16.94 18.48 -3.33
C ASN A 52 16.20 18.32 -4.66
N ARG A 53 15.13 19.10 -4.87
CA ARG A 53 14.28 19.03 -6.04
C ARG A 53 14.75 19.91 -7.20
N ASN A 54 15.53 20.94 -6.90
CA ASN A 54 15.94 21.95 -7.88
C ASN A 54 17.26 21.61 -8.58
N ASP A 55 18.20 21.00 -7.84
CA ASP A 55 19.58 20.84 -8.29
C ASP A 55 20.03 19.38 -8.28
N ALA A 56 21.13 19.14 -9.00
CA ALA A 56 21.79 17.83 -9.08
C ALA A 56 22.58 17.52 -7.80
N ASN A 57 21.87 17.13 -6.74
CA ASN A 57 22.43 16.73 -5.44
C ASN A 57 22.16 15.27 -5.12
N GLY A 58 22.96 14.68 -4.21
CA GLY A 58 22.78 13.31 -3.77
C GLY A 58 21.43 13.07 -3.09
N ASN A 59 20.96 11.82 -3.14
CA ASN A 59 19.78 11.39 -2.39
C ASN A 59 20.24 10.92 -0.99
N ALA A 60 19.97 11.72 0.04
CA ALA A 60 20.51 11.54 1.40
C ALA A 60 19.62 10.64 2.26
N LEU A 61 20.19 9.61 2.89
CA LEU A 61 19.51 8.72 3.83
C LEU A 61 20.15 8.80 5.22
N PHE A 62 19.29 9.01 6.21
CA PHE A 62 19.63 9.02 7.64
C PHE A 62 18.68 8.11 8.39
N ASP A 63 19.19 7.32 9.34
CA ASP A 63 18.35 6.48 10.18
C ASP A 63 18.75 6.51 11.65
N SER A 64 17.81 6.14 12.52
CA SER A 64 17.97 6.19 13.98
C SER A 64 18.95 5.12 14.50
N VAL A 65 19.17 4.04 13.77
CA VAL A 65 20.07 2.93 14.16
C VAL A 65 21.52 3.33 13.98
N ARG A 66 21.85 4.09 12.91
CA ARG A 66 23.18 4.64 12.66
C ARG A 66 23.39 6.01 13.32
N THR A 67 22.36 6.64 13.82
CA THR A 67 22.28 8.01 14.34
C THR A 67 22.10 9.10 13.27
N ALA A 68 21.56 10.26 13.67
CA ALA A 68 21.18 11.35 12.77
C ALA A 68 22.35 11.92 11.92
N GLY A 69 23.56 11.98 12.47
CA GLY A 69 24.73 12.57 11.78
C GLY A 69 25.38 11.67 10.73
N LYS A 70 24.84 10.49 10.46
CA LYS A 70 25.43 9.46 9.59
C LYS A 70 24.74 9.42 8.22
N LEU A 71 25.41 10.00 7.22
CA LEU A 71 24.90 10.10 5.85
C LEU A 71 25.26 8.86 5.00
N LEU A 72 24.28 8.31 4.33
CA LEU A 72 24.44 7.46 3.14
C LEU A 72 23.75 8.14 1.94
N VAL A 73 24.28 7.90 0.74
CA VAL A 73 23.76 8.51 -0.50
C VAL A 73 23.38 7.41 -1.49
N SER A 74 22.08 7.30 -1.85
CA SER A 74 21.56 6.16 -2.62
C SER A 74 22.08 6.09 -4.05
N ASN A 75 22.48 7.21 -4.64
CA ASN A 75 23.00 7.26 -6.02
C ASN A 75 24.52 7.09 -6.13
N THR A 76 25.19 6.68 -5.06
CA THR A 76 26.66 6.46 -5.05
C THR A 76 27.02 5.15 -4.39
N THR A 77 28.23 4.65 -4.67
CA THR A 77 28.82 3.52 -3.97
C THR A 77 29.53 3.92 -2.66
N ALA A 78 29.66 5.21 -2.37
CA ALA A 78 30.36 5.70 -1.20
C ALA A 78 29.86 5.04 0.10
N ASN A 79 30.78 4.79 1.01
CA ASN A 79 30.47 4.36 2.36
C ASN A 79 29.88 5.50 3.19
N GLU A 80 29.49 5.19 4.42
CA GLU A 80 28.96 6.18 5.37
C GLU A 80 29.94 7.34 5.58
N THR A 81 29.40 8.55 5.52
CA THR A 81 30.14 9.77 5.83
C THR A 81 29.42 10.53 6.95
N GLY A 82 30.20 11.28 7.71
CA GLY A 82 29.67 12.18 8.71
C GLY A 82 30.19 11.93 10.09
N ASN A 83 30.34 12.99 10.84
CA ASN A 83 30.64 13.05 12.25
C ASN A 83 30.06 14.32 12.87
N SER A 84 29.32 15.06 12.11
CA SER A 84 28.87 16.38 12.53
C SER A 84 27.38 16.35 12.36
N GLY A 85 26.56 16.66 13.23
CA GLY A 85 25.13 16.89 13.04
C GLY A 85 24.81 17.96 11.96
N ASP A 86 25.65 18.05 10.93
CA ASP A 86 25.71 19.13 9.96
C ASP A 86 24.71 18.99 8.81
N LEU A 87 24.22 17.78 8.53
CA LEU A 87 23.23 17.54 7.46
C LEU A 87 21.86 17.20 8.07
N LEU A 88 21.79 16.20 8.94
CA LEU A 88 20.64 15.95 9.80
C LEU A 88 21.09 16.07 11.26
N GLY A 89 20.60 17.09 11.96
CA GLY A 89 21.02 17.38 13.32
C GLY A 89 20.43 16.41 14.34
N SER A 90 19.15 16.09 14.20
CA SER A 90 18.45 15.15 15.10
C SER A 90 17.13 14.68 14.52
N PHE A 91 16.69 13.48 14.93
CA PHE A 91 15.30 13.07 14.87
C PHE A 91 14.53 13.71 16.03
N ARG A 92 13.30 14.16 15.79
CA ARG A 92 12.48 14.95 16.71
C ARG A 92 11.09 14.33 16.87
N PRO A 93 10.36 14.60 17.95
CA PRO A 93 9.05 13.98 18.21
C PRO A 93 8.01 14.11 17.07
N LEU A 94 8.10 15.21 16.28
CA LEU A 94 7.18 15.46 15.15
C LEU A 94 7.91 15.55 13.81
N GLY A 95 9.20 15.16 13.75
CA GLY A 95 9.97 15.27 12.54
C GLY A 95 11.48 15.18 12.73
N PHE A 96 12.21 16.12 12.15
CA PHE A 96 13.68 16.12 12.18
C PHE A 96 14.24 17.54 12.08
N GLN A 97 15.52 17.70 12.42
CA GLN A 97 16.25 18.95 12.25
C GLN A 97 17.28 18.77 11.12
N VAL A 98 17.33 19.71 10.19
CA VAL A 98 18.39 19.83 9.18
C VAL A 98 19.29 21.01 9.51
N ASN A 99 20.57 20.83 9.25
CA ASN A 99 21.59 21.84 9.46
C ASN A 99 22.36 22.08 8.16
N ARG A 100 23.06 23.23 8.10
CA ARG A 100 24.00 23.53 7.04
C ARG A 100 25.41 23.54 7.59
N ASN A 101 26.34 22.83 6.94
CA ASN A 101 27.75 22.93 7.24
C ASN A 101 28.40 24.03 6.39
N TYR A 102 28.96 25.03 7.02
CA TYR A 102 29.67 26.15 6.37
C TYR A 102 31.12 25.82 5.95
N LEU A 103 31.62 24.62 6.27
CA LEU A 103 33.05 24.33 6.17
C LEU A 103 33.51 23.61 4.87
N THR A 104 32.59 23.13 4.04
CA THR A 104 32.92 22.45 2.77
C THR A 104 32.01 22.90 1.62
N SER A 105 32.56 23.26 0.47
CA SER A 105 31.91 24.12 -0.52
C SER A 105 30.91 23.46 -1.50
N THR A 106 30.63 22.16 -1.44
CA THR A 106 29.81 21.49 -2.45
C THR A 106 28.75 20.50 -1.93
N ALA A 107 28.75 20.18 -0.63
CA ALA A 107 27.79 19.25 -0.04
C ALA A 107 26.60 19.93 0.67
N HIS A 108 26.53 21.26 0.64
CA HIS A 108 25.65 22.06 1.49
C HIS A 108 24.19 22.03 1.08
N ASP A 109 23.92 21.80 -0.20
CA ASP A 109 22.59 21.87 -0.75
C ASP A 109 21.89 20.50 -0.74
N THR A 110 22.49 19.48 -0.11
CA THR A 110 21.92 18.13 -0.07
C THR A 110 20.66 18.05 0.79
N THR A 111 20.63 18.74 1.94
CA THR A 111 19.50 18.72 2.88
C THR A 111 18.93 20.08 3.24
N ASN A 112 19.72 21.15 3.25
CA ASN A 112 19.27 22.48 3.67
C ASN A 112 20.12 23.62 3.08
N GLY A 113 20.12 23.75 1.75
CA GLY A 113 20.78 24.86 1.05
C GLY A 113 20.08 26.21 1.29
N THR A 114 20.36 27.16 0.41
CA THR A 114 19.79 28.51 0.47
C THR A 114 18.28 28.54 0.37
N SER A 115 17.65 29.66 0.70
CA SER A 115 16.20 29.86 0.78
C SER A 115 15.43 29.73 -0.55
N SER A 116 16.11 29.48 -1.67
CA SER A 116 15.47 29.20 -2.98
C SER A 116 15.34 27.72 -3.31
N LEU A 117 15.98 26.84 -2.53
CA LEU A 117 16.00 25.40 -2.82
C LEU A 117 14.87 24.68 -2.11
N ASN A 118 14.16 23.84 -2.87
CA ASN A 118 13.04 23.06 -2.37
C ASN A 118 13.47 21.61 -2.18
N TYR A 119 12.97 20.99 -1.13
CA TYR A 119 13.28 19.64 -0.73
C TYR A 119 12.03 18.78 -0.61
N VAL A 120 12.21 17.49 -0.75
CA VAL A 120 11.26 16.46 -0.35
C VAL A 120 11.96 15.52 0.62
N ALA A 121 11.28 15.13 1.68
CA ALA A 121 11.72 14.11 2.61
C ALA A 121 10.64 13.03 2.77
N TRP A 122 11.02 11.78 2.54
CA TRP A 122 10.19 10.62 2.81
C TRP A 122 10.61 10.04 4.15
N ASN A 123 9.66 9.97 5.08
CA ASN A 123 9.91 9.65 6.48
C ASN A 123 9.19 8.36 6.87
N PHE A 124 9.93 7.44 7.47
CA PHE A 124 9.45 6.13 7.89
C PHE A 124 9.65 5.97 9.39
N LYS A 125 8.62 5.49 10.09
CA LYS A 125 8.69 5.14 11.49
C LYS A 125 8.98 3.66 11.64
N ALA A 126 10.07 3.33 12.31
CA ALA A 126 10.37 1.99 12.79
C ALA A 126 10.02 1.87 14.29
N GLY A 127 10.80 1.17 15.07
CA GLY A 127 10.54 0.94 16.50
C GLY A 127 11.24 1.90 17.45
N GLY A 128 11.87 2.96 16.94
CA GLY A 128 12.71 3.85 17.74
C GLY A 128 14.08 3.28 17.99
N ALA A 129 14.57 3.33 19.23
CA ALA A 129 15.89 2.80 19.58
C ALA A 129 16.03 1.33 19.21
N ALA A 130 17.13 1.01 18.50
CA ALA A 130 17.42 -0.37 18.12
C ALA A 130 17.69 -1.24 19.35
N VAL A 131 17.24 -2.49 19.27
CA VAL A 131 17.48 -3.53 20.29
C VAL A 131 18.20 -4.71 19.67
N ALA A 132 18.97 -5.42 20.48
CA ALA A 132 19.64 -6.65 20.06
C ALA A 132 18.60 -7.71 19.64
N ASN A 133 18.87 -8.39 18.54
CA ASN A 133 18.08 -9.52 18.04
C ASN A 133 19.02 -10.70 17.74
N ASP A 134 18.75 -11.80 18.40
CA ASP A 134 19.56 -13.04 18.35
C ASP A 134 18.86 -14.18 17.58
N ASP A 135 17.84 -13.88 16.78
CA ASP A 135 17.16 -14.89 15.94
C ASP A 135 18.10 -15.55 14.91
N GLY A 136 19.17 -14.85 14.50
CA GLY A 136 20.21 -15.36 13.61
C GLY A 136 21.41 -15.94 14.35
N ASN A 137 22.40 -16.45 13.61
CA ASN A 137 23.68 -16.87 14.18
C ASN A 137 24.66 -15.70 14.43
N VAL A 138 24.30 -14.50 14.01
CA VAL A 138 25.00 -13.24 14.30
C VAL A 138 23.98 -12.26 14.86
N THR A 139 24.24 -11.73 16.06
CA THR A 139 23.40 -10.70 16.68
C THR A 139 23.31 -9.47 15.79
N SER A 140 22.11 -9.00 15.55
CA SER A 140 21.81 -7.73 14.86
C SER A 140 21.23 -6.69 15.82
N GLN A 141 21.23 -5.41 15.42
CA GLN A 141 20.54 -4.34 16.11
C GLN A 141 19.33 -3.93 15.26
N VAL A 142 18.14 -4.03 15.81
CA VAL A 142 16.88 -3.93 15.06
C VAL A 142 15.97 -2.85 15.64
N SER A 143 15.51 -1.95 14.77
CA SER A 143 14.37 -1.08 15.03
C SER A 143 13.22 -1.49 14.09
N VAL A 144 12.07 -1.94 14.63
CA VAL A 144 11.01 -2.57 13.86
C VAL A 144 9.62 -1.98 14.14
N ASN A 145 8.85 -1.78 13.06
CA ASN A 145 7.43 -1.41 13.09
C ASN A 145 6.61 -2.47 12.33
N ASN A 146 6.01 -3.37 13.08
CA ASN A 146 5.22 -4.46 12.50
C ASN A 146 3.88 -3.98 11.91
N THR A 147 3.37 -2.81 12.31
CA THR A 147 2.16 -2.20 11.73
C THR A 147 2.44 -1.72 10.30
N LEU A 148 3.55 -1.01 10.08
CA LEU A 148 3.97 -0.56 8.75
C LEU A 148 4.57 -1.70 7.90
N GLY A 149 5.10 -2.76 8.55
CA GLY A 149 5.88 -3.80 7.88
C GLY A 149 7.28 -3.33 7.49
N PHE A 150 7.93 -2.57 8.36
CA PHE A 150 9.24 -1.97 8.13
C PHE A 150 10.20 -2.20 9.29
N SER A 151 11.46 -2.56 8.98
CA SER A 151 12.53 -2.58 9.98
C SER A 151 13.84 -2.06 9.42
N ILE A 152 14.65 -1.51 10.33
CA ILE A 152 16.03 -1.09 10.11
C ILE A 152 16.92 -2.05 10.89
N VAL A 153 17.86 -2.68 10.19
CA VAL A 153 18.71 -3.76 10.75
C VAL A 153 20.17 -3.42 10.54
N SER A 154 20.92 -3.25 11.62
CA SER A 154 22.38 -3.12 11.57
C SER A 154 23.03 -4.42 12.00
N PHE A 155 24.01 -4.89 11.24
CA PHE A 155 24.77 -6.10 11.52
C PHE A 155 26.17 -6.03 10.90
N SER A 156 27.05 -6.93 11.34
CA SER A 156 28.37 -7.11 10.70
C SER A 156 28.46 -8.53 10.15
N ASN A 157 28.75 -8.66 8.86
CA ASN A 157 29.09 -9.98 8.34
C ASN A 157 30.47 -10.39 8.88
N ASN A 158 30.67 -11.67 9.14
CA ASN A 158 31.91 -12.20 9.71
C ASN A 158 32.70 -13.08 8.73
N ASN A 159 32.64 -12.75 7.44
CA ASN A 159 33.27 -13.50 6.34
C ASN A 159 32.82 -14.98 6.24
N ASN A 160 31.60 -15.27 6.70
CA ASN A 160 31.01 -16.58 6.61
C ASN A 160 29.84 -16.56 5.66
N THR A 161 29.74 -17.50 4.74
CA THR A 161 28.66 -17.63 3.76
C THR A 161 27.33 -18.07 4.37
N THR A 162 27.33 -18.48 5.65
CA THR A 162 26.13 -18.95 6.37
C THR A 162 25.61 -17.97 7.41
N ASN A 163 26.02 -16.69 7.36
CA ASN A 163 25.54 -15.68 8.29
C ASN A 163 24.04 -15.46 8.16
N THR A 164 23.35 -15.44 9.28
CA THR A 164 21.94 -15.09 9.42
C THR A 164 21.77 -14.00 10.47
N PHE A 165 20.88 -13.06 10.22
CA PHE A 165 20.67 -11.86 11.05
C PHE A 165 19.18 -11.70 11.31
N GLY A 166 18.76 -11.53 12.56
CA GLY A 166 17.38 -11.24 12.90
C GLY A 166 16.93 -9.90 12.33
N HIS A 167 15.71 -9.81 11.81
CA HIS A 167 15.14 -8.56 11.26
C HIS A 167 13.86 -8.09 11.98
N GLY A 168 13.30 -8.87 12.87
CA GLY A 168 12.23 -8.50 13.80
C GLY A 168 10.82 -8.38 13.20
N LEU A 169 10.62 -8.54 11.88
CA LEU A 169 9.30 -8.32 11.24
C LEU A 169 8.26 -9.41 11.53
N GLY A 170 8.67 -10.59 11.99
CA GLY A 170 7.77 -11.73 12.20
C GLY A 170 7.11 -12.29 10.94
N ALA A 171 7.47 -11.74 9.76
CA ALA A 171 7.05 -12.18 8.44
C ALA A 171 8.22 -12.05 7.48
N GLN A 172 8.28 -12.89 6.43
CA GLN A 172 9.36 -12.82 5.45
C GLN A 172 9.38 -11.45 4.76
N PRO A 173 10.53 -10.74 4.74
CA PRO A 173 10.68 -9.53 3.95
C PRO A 173 10.48 -9.81 2.46
N GLU A 174 9.67 -8.99 1.82
CA GLU A 174 9.41 -9.05 0.38
C GLU A 174 10.37 -8.16 -0.42
N LEU A 175 10.94 -7.13 0.24
CA LEU A 175 11.98 -6.26 -0.31
C LEU A 175 12.98 -5.90 0.79
N VAL A 176 14.28 -6.00 0.47
CA VAL A 176 15.37 -5.57 1.36
C VAL A 176 16.36 -4.71 0.58
N ILE A 177 16.65 -3.53 1.08
CA ILE A 177 17.70 -2.65 0.57
C ILE A 177 18.88 -2.72 1.55
N ILE A 178 20.07 -3.13 1.09
CA ILE A 178 21.24 -3.31 1.94
C ILE A 178 22.44 -2.51 1.44
N LYS A 179 23.19 -1.93 2.38
CA LYS A 179 24.37 -1.13 2.09
C LYS A 179 25.46 -1.38 3.13
N SER A 180 26.71 -1.55 2.67
CA SER A 180 27.86 -1.48 3.57
C SER A 180 28.06 -0.06 4.06
N THR A 181 28.29 0.11 5.36
CA THR A 181 28.55 1.41 5.98
C THR A 181 30.04 1.76 6.03
N SER A 182 30.94 0.80 5.82
CA SER A 182 32.39 1.00 6.00
C SER A 182 33.20 0.96 4.70
N ILE A 183 32.67 0.37 3.63
CA ILE A 183 33.36 0.27 2.35
C ILE A 183 32.49 0.81 1.20
N ALA A 184 33.17 1.24 0.13
CA ALA A 184 32.51 1.57 -1.11
C ALA A 184 31.96 0.29 -1.76
N ALA A 185 30.64 0.18 -1.85
CA ALA A 185 29.90 -0.95 -2.43
C ALA A 185 28.58 -0.48 -3.00
N ASP A 186 28.00 -1.25 -3.92
CA ASP A 186 26.67 -0.99 -4.41
C ASP A 186 25.61 -1.08 -3.29
N TRP A 187 24.46 -0.46 -3.55
CA TRP A 187 23.23 -0.67 -2.80
C TRP A 187 22.51 -1.88 -3.37
N PHE A 188 22.58 -3.00 -2.69
CA PHE A 188 21.95 -4.22 -3.16
C PHE A 188 20.48 -4.28 -2.73
N VAL A 189 19.63 -4.74 -3.64
CA VAL A 189 18.20 -4.90 -3.38
C VAL A 189 17.80 -6.34 -3.64
N TYR A 190 17.19 -6.94 -2.64
CA TYR A 190 16.44 -8.19 -2.74
C TYR A 190 14.98 -7.89 -3.01
N VAL A 191 14.36 -8.72 -3.84
CA VAL A 191 12.91 -8.73 -4.03
C VAL A 191 12.44 -10.17 -4.10
N ASP A 192 11.50 -10.55 -3.27
CA ASP A 192 11.05 -11.94 -3.13
C ASP A 192 10.55 -12.54 -4.45
N SER A 193 9.79 -11.77 -5.23
CA SER A 193 9.29 -12.19 -6.54
C SER A 193 10.36 -12.48 -7.59
N LEU A 194 11.59 -11.99 -7.41
CA LEU A 194 12.73 -12.28 -8.28
C LEU A 194 13.52 -13.51 -7.82
N GLY A 195 13.35 -13.91 -6.55
CA GLY A 195 14.06 -15.01 -5.93
C GLY A 195 15.45 -14.67 -5.42
N LYS A 196 15.97 -15.54 -4.56
CA LYS A 196 17.22 -15.35 -3.79
C LYS A 196 18.50 -15.32 -4.64
N SER A 197 18.47 -15.93 -5.83
CA SER A 197 19.62 -15.92 -6.74
C SER A 197 19.80 -14.63 -7.50
N LYS A 198 18.84 -13.70 -7.40
CA LYS A 198 18.85 -12.44 -8.14
C LYS A 198 19.11 -11.24 -7.24
N ARG A 199 19.68 -10.22 -7.84
CA ARG A 199 19.89 -8.89 -7.26
C ARG A 199 19.57 -7.81 -8.26
N ILE A 200 19.19 -6.66 -7.76
CA ILE A 200 19.21 -5.37 -8.45
C ILE A 200 19.97 -4.37 -7.58
N GLN A 201 20.40 -3.26 -8.16
CA GLN A 201 21.12 -2.21 -7.43
C GLN A 201 20.29 -0.92 -7.42
N LEU A 202 20.12 -0.31 -6.23
CA LEU A 202 19.41 0.96 -6.10
C LEU A 202 20.17 2.13 -6.73
N ASN A 203 21.49 2.07 -6.74
CA ASN A 203 22.36 3.11 -7.30
C ASN A 203 22.60 2.97 -8.80
N LEU A 204 22.00 2.00 -9.47
CA LEU A 204 22.22 1.71 -10.90
C LEU A 204 20.91 1.57 -11.67
N SER A 205 21.01 1.74 -12.99
CA SER A 205 19.92 1.51 -13.96
C SER A 205 19.91 0.09 -14.54
N ASN A 206 20.74 -0.81 -14.05
CA ASN A 206 20.90 -2.16 -14.57
C ASN A 206 19.64 -3.03 -14.39
N ALA A 207 19.45 -4.01 -15.26
CA ALA A 207 18.53 -5.11 -15.06
C ALA A 207 18.95 -6.00 -13.87
N GLN A 208 18.06 -6.90 -13.46
CA GLN A 208 18.41 -7.94 -12.49
C GLN A 208 19.61 -8.77 -13.00
N SER A 209 20.49 -9.12 -12.09
CA SER A 209 21.61 -10.01 -12.34
C SER A 209 21.66 -11.15 -11.31
N SER A 210 22.36 -12.22 -11.65
CA SER A 210 22.63 -13.27 -10.67
C SER A 210 23.80 -12.86 -9.78
N TRP A 211 23.80 -13.33 -8.53
CA TRP A 211 24.98 -13.27 -7.68
C TRP A 211 26.09 -14.13 -8.27
N THR A 212 27.31 -13.67 -8.17
CA THR A 212 28.50 -14.48 -8.41
C THR A 212 28.84 -15.22 -7.11
N SER A 213 29.48 -16.39 -7.22
CA SER A 213 29.77 -17.31 -6.12
C SER A 213 30.19 -16.63 -4.80
N ASN A 214 29.64 -17.05 -3.68
CA ASN A 214 29.93 -16.69 -2.29
C ASN A 214 29.39 -15.34 -1.79
N ASP A 215 28.96 -14.41 -2.65
CA ASP A 215 28.33 -13.16 -2.25
C ASP A 215 26.80 -13.26 -2.41
N GLY A 216 26.05 -12.52 -1.61
CA GLY A 216 24.62 -12.32 -1.75
C GLY A 216 23.74 -13.06 -0.77
N TRP A 217 22.48 -13.23 -1.14
CA TRP A 217 21.48 -13.92 -0.33
C TRP A 217 21.74 -15.41 -0.36
N ASN A 218 21.99 -16.01 0.81
CA ASN A 218 22.25 -17.44 0.86
C ASN A 218 21.00 -18.23 0.43
N THR A 219 21.14 -19.01 -0.63
CA THR A 219 20.03 -19.80 -1.19
C THR A 219 19.63 -20.98 -0.32
N ALA A 220 20.51 -21.49 0.54
CA ALA A 220 20.24 -22.64 1.39
C ALA A 220 19.45 -22.26 2.66
N THR A 221 19.87 -21.23 3.39
CA THR A 221 19.19 -20.75 4.61
C THR A 221 18.16 -19.66 4.31
N GLY A 222 18.41 -18.87 3.30
CA GLY A 222 17.47 -17.92 2.71
C GLY A 222 17.06 -16.76 3.60
N ILE A 223 16.05 -16.07 3.13
CA ILE A 223 15.28 -15.08 3.88
C ILE A 223 14.03 -15.78 4.39
N THR A 224 13.77 -15.68 5.68
CA THR A 224 12.68 -16.34 6.40
C THR A 224 11.85 -15.32 7.18
N PRO A 225 10.78 -15.69 7.87
CA PRO A 225 10.04 -14.77 8.72
C PRO A 225 10.81 -14.14 9.87
N SER A 226 11.95 -14.71 10.28
CA SER A 226 12.76 -14.22 11.41
C SER A 226 14.14 -13.72 11.00
N VAL A 227 14.76 -14.26 9.95
CA VAL A 227 16.16 -13.96 9.61
C VAL A 227 16.37 -13.59 8.15
N LEU A 228 17.35 -12.70 7.92
CA LEU A 228 18.04 -12.49 6.65
C LEU A 228 19.27 -13.38 6.60
N SER A 229 19.60 -13.92 5.44
CA SER A 229 20.89 -14.58 5.20
C SER A 229 21.62 -13.85 4.08
N PHE A 230 22.70 -13.19 4.41
CA PHE A 230 23.50 -12.41 3.47
C PHE A 230 25.00 -12.65 3.69
N ALA A 231 25.70 -12.92 2.61
CA ALA A 231 27.14 -13.07 2.58
C ALA A 231 27.77 -11.97 1.71
N TYR A 232 28.93 -11.51 2.11
CA TYR A 232 29.75 -10.59 1.33
C TYR A 232 31.21 -10.94 1.54
N SER A 233 31.95 -11.19 0.47
CA SER A 233 33.34 -11.66 0.51
C SER A 233 34.28 -10.59 1.08
N GLY A 234 35.22 -11.02 1.90
CA GLY A 234 36.21 -10.16 2.55
C GLY A 234 36.19 -10.27 4.06
N THR A 235 36.81 -9.31 4.74
CA THR A 235 36.81 -9.22 6.21
C THR A 235 35.43 -8.82 6.74
N SER A 236 35.24 -8.83 8.05
CA SER A 236 33.99 -8.40 8.68
C SER A 236 33.68 -6.94 8.34
N TYR A 237 32.57 -6.72 7.64
CA TYR A 237 32.07 -5.38 7.30
C TYR A 237 30.73 -5.12 7.96
N PRO A 238 30.51 -3.91 8.52
CA PRO A 238 29.20 -3.50 8.98
C PRO A 238 28.28 -3.12 7.79
N PHE A 239 27.01 -3.52 7.93
CA PHE A 239 25.93 -3.26 6.98
C PHE A 239 24.72 -2.65 7.69
N ILE A 240 23.94 -1.90 6.91
CA ILE A 240 22.59 -1.51 7.26
C ILE A 240 21.63 -2.11 6.23
N ALA A 241 20.49 -2.65 6.68
CA ALA A 241 19.42 -3.15 5.84
C ALA A 241 18.10 -2.49 6.20
N TYR A 242 17.34 -2.08 5.17
CA TYR A 242 15.97 -1.62 5.26
C TYR A 242 15.07 -2.71 4.71
N CYS A 243 14.27 -3.32 5.59
CA CYS A 243 13.46 -4.49 5.28
C CYS A 243 11.99 -4.12 5.23
N PHE A 244 11.29 -4.59 4.20
CA PHE A 244 9.89 -4.28 3.95
C PHE A 244 9.08 -5.55 3.73
N THR A 245 7.89 -5.62 4.35
CA THR A 245 6.86 -6.60 4.06
C THR A 245 5.52 -5.92 3.89
N SER A 246 4.66 -6.46 3.04
CA SER A 246 3.32 -5.89 2.79
C SER A 246 2.45 -5.95 4.05
N LYS A 247 1.74 -4.86 4.31
CA LYS A 247 0.74 -4.75 5.38
C LYS A 247 -0.55 -4.15 4.81
N PRO A 248 -1.68 -4.83 4.94
CA PRO A 248 -2.95 -4.31 4.42
C PRO A 248 -3.23 -2.89 4.89
N GLY A 249 -3.56 -2.00 3.97
CA GLY A 249 -3.83 -0.59 4.25
C GLY A 249 -2.61 0.30 4.54
N PHE A 250 -1.41 -0.26 4.68
CA PHE A 250 -0.19 0.50 5.05
C PHE A 250 0.89 0.44 3.99
N SER A 251 1.27 -0.75 3.55
CA SER A 251 2.38 -0.94 2.62
C SER A 251 2.14 -2.10 1.67
N LYS A 252 2.74 -2.02 0.48
CA LYS A 252 2.70 -3.10 -0.51
C LYS A 252 4.00 -3.18 -1.30
N VAL A 253 4.58 -4.38 -1.33
CA VAL A 253 5.60 -4.79 -2.30
C VAL A 253 4.91 -5.64 -3.35
N GLY A 254 5.25 -5.47 -4.62
CA GLY A 254 4.64 -6.27 -5.68
C GLY A 254 5.35 -6.13 -7.01
N SER A 255 4.78 -6.77 -8.01
CA SER A 255 5.27 -6.71 -9.40
C SER A 255 4.10 -6.62 -10.39
N TYR A 256 4.39 -6.14 -11.58
CA TYR A 256 3.46 -6.12 -12.71
C TYR A 256 4.21 -6.20 -14.03
N THR A 257 3.50 -6.51 -15.10
CA THR A 257 4.02 -6.48 -16.47
C THR A 257 3.54 -5.22 -17.17
N GLY A 258 4.49 -4.43 -17.70
CA GLY A 258 4.19 -3.26 -18.49
C GLY A 258 3.58 -3.60 -19.86
N ASN A 259 2.78 -2.69 -20.41
CA ASN A 259 2.17 -2.85 -21.74
C ASN A 259 2.67 -1.86 -22.80
N GLY A 260 3.58 -0.93 -22.43
CA GLY A 260 4.15 0.08 -23.33
C GLY A 260 3.18 1.16 -23.79
N SER A 261 2.00 1.28 -23.17
CA SER A 261 0.94 2.20 -23.58
C SER A 261 0.67 3.27 -22.53
N ALA A 262 0.23 4.46 -22.98
CA ALA A 262 -0.30 5.49 -22.07
C ALA A 262 -1.62 5.08 -21.41
N SER A 263 -2.31 4.06 -21.92
CA SER A 263 -3.38 3.33 -21.23
C SER A 263 -2.80 2.08 -20.59
N GLY A 264 -1.97 2.28 -19.59
CA GLY A 264 -1.19 1.23 -18.94
C GLY A 264 -2.00 0.39 -17.96
N PRO A 265 -1.37 -0.63 -17.39
CA PRO A 265 -2.02 -1.50 -16.41
C PRO A 265 -2.44 -0.74 -15.16
N ILE A 266 -3.54 -1.18 -14.55
CA ILE A 266 -3.98 -0.78 -13.21
C ILE A 266 -3.42 -1.81 -12.23
N VAL A 267 -2.66 -1.34 -11.24
CA VAL A 267 -2.00 -2.16 -10.22
C VAL A 267 -2.68 -1.94 -8.89
N GLN A 268 -3.16 -3.02 -8.28
CA GLN A 268 -3.87 -2.98 -7.00
C GLN A 268 -2.87 -3.01 -5.84
N THR A 269 -2.98 -2.06 -4.91
CA THR A 269 -2.19 -2.02 -3.67
C THR A 269 -3.01 -2.32 -2.42
N GLY A 270 -4.34 -2.15 -2.50
CA GLY A 270 -5.25 -2.22 -1.36
C GLY A 270 -5.44 -0.86 -0.66
N PHE A 271 -4.83 0.19 -1.17
CA PHE A 271 -4.92 1.58 -0.68
C PHE A 271 -4.51 2.56 -1.79
N GLU A 272 -4.79 3.85 -1.62
CA GLU A 272 -4.21 4.88 -2.48
C GLU A 272 -2.75 5.11 -2.10
N PRO A 273 -1.78 4.97 -3.04
CA PRO A 273 -0.38 5.23 -2.74
C PRO A 273 -0.15 6.72 -2.40
N ALA A 274 0.60 6.96 -1.34
CA ALA A 274 1.20 8.26 -1.04
C ALA A 274 2.66 8.34 -1.47
N PHE A 275 3.30 7.16 -1.57
CA PHE A 275 4.67 6.95 -2.05
C PHE A 275 4.65 5.74 -2.98
N LEU A 276 5.38 5.85 -4.08
CA LEU A 276 5.53 4.77 -5.05
C LEU A 276 6.95 4.78 -5.63
N LEU A 277 7.69 3.70 -5.38
CA LEU A 277 8.99 3.44 -5.96
C LEU A 277 8.85 2.28 -6.97
N ILE A 278 9.29 2.48 -8.20
CA ILE A 278 9.20 1.48 -9.28
C ILE A 278 10.56 1.22 -9.90
N LYS A 279 10.82 -0.02 -10.33
CA LYS A 279 12.00 -0.41 -11.13
C LYS A 279 11.64 -1.48 -12.16
N CYS A 280 12.05 -1.26 -13.39
CA CYS A 280 12.13 -2.31 -14.39
C CYS A 280 13.27 -3.26 -14.06
N THR A 281 12.98 -4.55 -13.94
CA THR A 281 13.96 -5.57 -13.54
C THR A 281 14.45 -6.41 -14.71
N SER A 282 13.72 -6.43 -15.82
CA SER A 282 14.03 -7.25 -17.00
C SER A 282 14.90 -6.55 -18.04
N ASP A 283 15.21 -5.24 -17.87
CA ASP A 283 15.94 -4.48 -18.86
C ASP A 283 16.91 -3.49 -18.24
N SER A 284 18.11 -3.37 -18.85
CA SER A 284 19.14 -2.42 -18.43
C SER A 284 18.91 -1.04 -19.05
N GLY A 285 19.48 0.00 -18.43
CA GLY A 285 19.31 1.38 -18.86
C GLY A 285 17.97 1.98 -18.42
N THR A 286 17.20 1.28 -17.61
CA THR A 286 15.92 1.74 -17.06
C THR A 286 16.11 2.31 -15.67
N SER A 287 15.66 3.53 -15.45
CA SER A 287 15.80 4.21 -14.15
C SER A 287 14.83 3.70 -13.10
N TRP A 288 15.21 3.78 -11.83
CA TRP A 288 14.26 3.80 -10.73
C TRP A 288 13.42 5.08 -10.82
N ARG A 289 12.14 4.98 -10.51
CA ARG A 289 11.23 6.13 -10.44
C ARG A 289 10.57 6.20 -9.08
N LEU A 290 10.62 7.38 -8.48
CA LEU A 290 10.00 7.68 -7.20
C LEU A 290 8.99 8.81 -7.36
N MET A 291 7.72 8.52 -7.08
CA MET A 291 6.58 9.44 -7.10
C MET A 291 5.93 9.50 -5.73
N ASP A 292 5.26 10.61 -5.43
CA ASP A 292 4.47 10.79 -4.20
C ASP A 292 3.28 11.73 -4.41
N ASN A 293 2.40 11.79 -3.42
CA ASN A 293 1.18 12.60 -3.46
C ASN A 293 1.38 14.04 -2.95
N LYS A 294 2.57 14.39 -2.44
CA LYS A 294 2.83 15.74 -1.91
C LYS A 294 3.43 16.66 -2.97
N ARG A 295 4.31 16.14 -3.83
CA ARG A 295 4.87 16.92 -4.95
C ARG A 295 3.86 17.14 -6.07
N ASN A 296 2.93 16.21 -6.25
CA ASN A 296 1.69 16.37 -7.04
C ASN A 296 0.51 16.02 -6.15
N THR A 297 -0.36 16.97 -5.86
CA THR A 297 -1.55 16.77 -5.01
C THR A 297 -2.75 16.22 -5.77
N SER A 298 -2.68 16.20 -7.09
CA SER A 298 -3.72 15.65 -7.99
C SER A 298 -3.09 14.78 -9.09
N ASN A 299 -3.90 13.92 -9.70
CA ASN A 299 -3.52 13.19 -10.89
C ASN A 299 -3.43 14.12 -12.11
N PRO A 300 -2.52 13.86 -13.05
CA PRO A 300 -1.50 12.82 -13.03
C PRO A 300 -0.34 13.13 -12.08
N ARG A 301 0.29 12.08 -11.52
CA ARG A 301 1.54 12.21 -10.75
C ARG A 301 2.68 12.30 -11.77
N SER A 302 3.05 13.52 -12.11
CA SER A 302 4.03 13.80 -13.17
C SER A 302 5.43 14.09 -12.66
N LYS A 303 5.56 14.53 -11.41
CA LYS A 303 6.85 14.81 -10.78
C LYS A 303 7.49 13.55 -10.24
N TYR A 304 8.69 13.24 -10.72
CA TYR A 304 9.43 12.10 -10.24
C TYR A 304 10.89 12.43 -9.94
N LEU A 305 11.49 11.62 -9.11
CA LEU A 305 12.91 11.62 -8.77
C LEU A 305 13.49 10.22 -9.00
N GLU A 306 14.78 10.16 -9.13
CA GLU A 306 15.52 8.93 -9.46
C GLU A 306 16.52 8.61 -8.33
N PRO A 307 16.28 7.58 -7.52
CA PRO A 307 17.20 7.17 -6.44
C PRO A 307 18.63 6.88 -6.88
N GLN A 308 18.84 6.43 -8.13
CA GLN A 308 20.16 6.13 -8.68
C GLN A 308 20.85 7.35 -9.30
N SER A 309 20.21 8.50 -9.33
CA SER A 309 20.73 9.70 -9.99
C SER A 309 20.74 10.90 -9.05
N SER A 310 21.72 11.77 -9.20
CA SER A 310 21.73 13.09 -8.55
C SER A 310 20.80 14.09 -9.22
N ALA A 311 20.24 13.81 -10.39
CA ALA A 311 19.42 14.74 -11.16
C ALA A 311 18.32 15.43 -10.33
N ALA A 312 18.01 16.66 -10.73
CA ALA A 312 16.88 17.43 -10.21
C ALA A 312 15.54 16.73 -10.53
N GLU A 313 14.45 17.21 -9.90
CA GLU A 313 13.10 16.71 -10.16
C GLU A 313 12.72 16.86 -11.64
N ALA A 314 12.29 15.78 -12.23
CA ALA A 314 11.77 15.75 -13.59
C ALA A 314 10.25 15.76 -13.60
N ASN A 315 9.66 16.19 -14.72
CA ASN A 315 8.21 16.36 -14.87
C ASN A 315 7.75 15.76 -16.19
N SER A 316 7.11 14.61 -16.13
CA SER A 316 6.35 13.99 -17.23
C SER A 316 5.31 13.03 -16.65
N ASN A 317 4.17 12.89 -17.30
CA ASN A 317 3.09 12.03 -16.82
C ASN A 317 3.58 10.60 -16.61
N GLN A 318 3.43 10.09 -15.40
CA GLN A 318 3.90 8.77 -14.99
C GLN A 318 2.74 7.86 -14.61
N VAL A 319 1.99 8.24 -13.59
CA VAL A 319 0.94 7.42 -13.00
C VAL A 319 -0.25 8.26 -12.53
N ASN A 320 -1.42 7.64 -12.45
CA ASN A 320 -2.54 8.12 -11.64
C ASN A 320 -2.62 7.30 -10.36
N PHE A 321 -2.82 7.94 -9.20
CA PHE A 321 -3.14 7.27 -7.95
C PHE A 321 -4.65 7.21 -7.78
N TYR A 322 -5.15 6.06 -7.33
CA TYR A 322 -6.56 5.77 -7.07
C TYR A 322 -6.72 5.17 -5.67
N ALA A 323 -7.92 5.17 -5.15
CA ALA A 323 -8.24 4.69 -3.80
C ALA A 323 -7.74 3.27 -3.49
N ASN A 324 -7.50 2.43 -4.50
CA ASN A 324 -7.08 1.03 -4.33
C ASN A 324 -5.82 0.68 -5.13
N GLY A 325 -5.04 1.67 -5.56
CA GLY A 325 -3.82 1.39 -6.32
C GLY A 325 -3.41 2.52 -7.26
N PHE A 326 -2.73 2.17 -8.33
CA PHE A 326 -2.24 3.13 -9.32
C PHE A 326 -2.40 2.61 -10.75
N GLN A 327 -2.45 3.51 -11.71
CA GLN A 327 -2.45 3.21 -13.14
C GLN A 327 -1.24 3.87 -13.81
N LEU A 328 -0.55 3.13 -14.66
CA LEU A 328 0.49 3.66 -15.54
C LEU A 328 -0.17 4.45 -16.68
N ILE A 329 0.28 5.70 -16.89
CA ILE A 329 -0.27 6.57 -17.95
C ILE A 329 0.82 7.02 -18.94
N THR A 330 1.85 6.23 -19.07
CA THR A 330 3.01 6.47 -19.96
C THR A 330 3.44 5.17 -20.60
N GLY A 331 4.12 5.26 -21.74
CA GLY A 331 4.85 4.16 -22.35
C GLY A 331 6.35 4.13 -21.97
N ASP A 332 6.77 4.89 -20.94
CA ASP A 332 8.18 4.93 -20.48
C ASP A 332 8.67 3.53 -20.10
N THR A 333 9.76 3.10 -20.72
CA THR A 333 10.33 1.77 -20.52
C THR A 333 10.79 1.53 -19.09
N SER A 334 11.11 2.57 -18.33
CA SER A 334 11.51 2.46 -16.93
C SER A 334 10.40 1.96 -16.01
N ILE A 335 9.13 2.24 -16.35
CA ILE A 335 8.00 1.88 -15.49
C ILE A 335 6.85 1.16 -16.21
N ASN A 336 6.80 1.19 -17.55
CA ASN A 336 5.72 0.55 -18.31
C ASN A 336 6.19 -0.04 -19.67
N GLY A 337 7.45 -0.47 -19.80
CA GLY A 337 7.92 -1.11 -21.03
C GLY A 337 7.10 -2.34 -21.39
N SER A 338 6.74 -2.48 -22.68
CA SER A 338 5.92 -3.59 -23.18
C SER A 338 6.54 -4.95 -22.89
N GLY A 339 5.79 -5.84 -22.22
CA GLY A 339 6.23 -7.19 -21.83
C GLY A 339 7.31 -7.22 -20.75
N ARG A 340 7.68 -6.08 -20.16
CA ARG A 340 8.75 -5.98 -19.16
C ARG A 340 8.20 -6.15 -17.74
N THR A 341 8.97 -6.83 -16.88
CA THR A 341 8.64 -6.99 -15.48
C THR A 341 9.09 -5.78 -14.69
N GLN A 342 8.15 -5.21 -13.95
CA GLN A 342 8.35 -4.11 -13.01
C GLN A 342 8.14 -4.63 -11.59
N ILE A 343 8.95 -4.14 -10.65
CA ILE A 343 8.67 -4.26 -9.21
C ILE A 343 8.28 -2.91 -8.65
N TYR A 344 7.54 -2.91 -7.55
CA TYR A 344 7.20 -1.68 -6.85
C TYR A 344 7.19 -1.85 -5.33
N LEU A 345 7.42 -0.72 -4.64
CA LEU A 345 7.19 -0.54 -3.21
C LEU A 345 6.27 0.67 -3.05
N ALA A 346 5.14 0.48 -2.40
CA ALA A 346 4.15 1.51 -2.16
C ALA A 346 3.84 1.65 -0.67
N PHE A 347 3.59 2.90 -0.22
CA PHE A 347 3.09 3.22 1.11
C PHE A 347 1.85 4.07 1.02
N ALA A 348 0.89 3.81 1.92
CA ALA A 348 -0.18 4.73 2.24
C ALA A 348 0.36 5.82 3.19
N ALA A 349 -0.18 7.02 3.09
CA ALA A 349 -0.02 8.07 4.08
C ALA A 349 -1.32 8.84 4.16
N ASP A 350 -1.42 9.70 5.17
CA ASP A 350 -2.57 10.55 5.45
C ASP A 350 -3.90 10.20 4.86
N GLY A 351 -4.88 10.28 5.65
CA GLY A 351 -6.28 10.30 5.34
C GLY A 351 -6.85 11.31 4.34
N SER A 352 -6.06 11.83 3.39
CA SER A 352 -6.58 12.19 2.07
C SER A 352 -6.79 10.94 1.22
N THR A 353 -6.14 9.80 1.53
CA THR A 353 -6.78 8.52 1.45
C THR A 353 -7.81 8.55 2.55
N ALA A 354 -9.01 8.86 2.20
CA ALA A 354 -10.11 8.55 3.04
C ALA A 354 -9.77 7.25 3.81
N THR A 355 -9.61 7.31 5.14
CA THR A 355 -10.21 6.26 5.96
C THR A 355 -11.43 5.88 5.16
N PRO A 356 -11.62 4.61 4.75
CA PRO A 356 -12.78 4.33 3.93
C PRO A 356 -13.91 5.07 4.60
N SER A 357 -14.22 6.25 4.01
CA SER A 357 -15.31 7.03 4.52
C SER A 357 -16.40 6.06 4.30
N LEU A 358 -17.02 5.59 5.35
CA LEU A 358 -18.19 4.74 5.23
C LEU A 358 -19.12 5.33 4.16
N ALA A 359 -19.12 6.65 4.05
CA ALA A 359 -19.77 7.44 2.99
C ALA A 359 -19.27 7.16 1.55
N ASN A 360 -18.06 6.61 1.35
CA ASN A 360 -17.56 6.25 0.02
C ASN A 360 -17.69 4.75 -0.28
N SER A 361 -18.22 3.97 0.66
CA SER A 361 -18.33 2.51 0.53
C SER A 361 -19.68 1.97 1.00
N PHE A 362 -20.43 2.75 1.77
CA PHE A 362 -21.77 2.44 2.23
C PHE A 362 -22.63 3.71 2.25
N ALA A 363 -23.85 3.60 1.74
CA ALA A 363 -24.84 4.68 1.78
C ALA A 363 -26.22 4.13 2.14
N THR A 364 -26.99 4.95 2.85
CA THR A 364 -28.42 4.71 3.10
C THR A 364 -29.21 5.84 2.49
N GLU A 365 -30.06 5.51 1.51
CA GLU A 365 -30.89 6.49 0.83
C GLU A 365 -32.37 6.24 1.09
N ILE A 366 -33.12 7.31 1.31
CA ILE A 366 -34.57 7.28 1.47
C ILE A 366 -35.20 8.01 0.29
N TYR A 367 -36.14 7.38 -0.39
CA TYR A 367 -36.81 8.00 -1.53
C TYR A 367 -38.28 7.63 -1.59
N THR A 368 -39.05 8.45 -2.30
CA THR A 368 -40.44 8.15 -2.68
C THR A 368 -40.47 7.70 -4.13
N GLY A 369 -41.04 6.53 -4.40
CA GLY A 369 -41.22 6.00 -5.74
C GLY A 369 -42.08 6.92 -6.62
N ASN A 370 -41.76 6.97 -7.89
CA ASN A 370 -42.44 7.81 -8.87
C ASN A 370 -42.97 7.05 -10.10
N ALA A 371 -42.78 5.72 -10.13
CA ALA A 371 -43.15 4.85 -11.26
C ALA A 371 -42.57 5.33 -12.60
N SER A 372 -41.41 5.94 -12.62
CA SER A 372 -40.71 6.41 -13.82
C SER A 372 -39.19 6.30 -13.67
N SER A 373 -38.45 6.41 -14.77
CA SER A 373 -37.00 6.34 -14.76
C SER A 373 -36.38 7.41 -13.86
N ARG A 374 -35.42 6.98 -13.02
CA ARG A 374 -34.68 7.86 -12.11
C ARG A 374 -33.39 7.20 -11.65
N SER A 375 -32.42 8.01 -11.24
CA SER A 375 -31.21 7.57 -10.52
C SER A 375 -31.32 7.89 -9.04
N ILE A 376 -30.82 6.98 -8.22
CA ILE A 376 -30.61 7.17 -6.77
C ILE A 376 -29.11 7.35 -6.57
N THR A 377 -28.71 8.52 -6.06
CA THR A 377 -27.31 8.89 -5.87
C THR A 377 -26.79 8.39 -4.53
N THR A 378 -25.68 7.65 -4.52
CA THR A 378 -25.05 7.13 -3.30
C THR A 378 -23.69 7.75 -3.01
N GLY A 379 -23.11 8.51 -3.98
CA GLY A 379 -21.79 9.11 -3.85
C GLY A 379 -20.65 8.22 -4.36
N PHE A 380 -20.93 6.98 -4.74
CA PHE A 380 -19.94 6.00 -5.24
C PHE A 380 -20.58 5.03 -6.22
N LYS A 381 -19.75 4.28 -6.96
CA LYS A 381 -20.22 3.16 -7.77
C LYS A 381 -20.77 2.06 -6.86
N THR A 382 -22.06 1.79 -6.99
CA THR A 382 -22.73 0.77 -6.19
C THR A 382 -22.50 -0.62 -6.81
N ASP A 383 -22.19 -1.60 -5.99
CA ASP A 383 -22.00 -3.01 -6.40
C ASP A 383 -23.02 -3.96 -5.73
N PHE A 384 -23.63 -3.52 -4.62
CA PHE A 384 -24.66 -4.26 -3.91
C PHE A 384 -25.71 -3.31 -3.37
N VAL A 385 -26.98 -3.59 -3.60
CA VAL A 385 -28.11 -2.82 -3.11
C VAL A 385 -29.12 -3.71 -2.43
N TRP A 386 -29.48 -3.37 -1.20
CA TRP A 386 -30.54 -3.98 -0.44
C TRP A 386 -31.68 -2.98 -0.31
N LEU A 387 -32.85 -3.29 -0.86
CA LEU A 387 -34.01 -2.42 -0.96
C LEU A 387 -35.17 -2.92 -0.10
N LYS A 388 -35.92 -1.97 0.49
CA LYS A 388 -37.15 -2.27 1.23
C LYS A 388 -38.15 -1.14 1.09
N SER A 389 -39.40 -1.50 0.76
CA SER A 389 -40.51 -0.56 0.90
C SER A 389 -40.80 -0.32 2.40
N ARG A 390 -40.91 0.95 2.79
CA ARG A 390 -41.22 1.38 4.15
C ARG A 390 -42.73 1.55 4.39
N SER A 391 -43.51 1.78 3.33
CA SER A 391 -44.95 2.07 3.38
C SER A 391 -45.82 0.88 2.97
N ASN A 392 -45.22 -0.27 2.67
CA ASN A 392 -45.91 -1.46 2.19
C ASN A 392 -45.22 -2.72 2.71
N SER A 393 -45.96 -3.83 2.82
CA SER A 393 -45.47 -5.16 3.23
C SER A 393 -44.73 -5.93 2.12
N SER A 394 -44.21 -5.26 1.08
CA SER A 394 -43.36 -5.87 0.05
C SER A 394 -42.11 -6.54 0.63
N TRP A 395 -41.60 -7.55 -0.05
CA TRP A 395 -40.39 -8.26 0.34
C TRP A 395 -39.15 -7.35 0.34
N HIS A 396 -38.12 -7.77 1.05
CA HIS A 396 -36.79 -7.22 0.88
C HIS A 396 -36.21 -7.71 -0.43
N VAL A 397 -35.48 -6.87 -1.16
CA VAL A 397 -34.86 -7.22 -2.45
C VAL A 397 -33.39 -6.90 -2.40
N ILE A 398 -32.56 -7.83 -2.90
CA ILE A 398 -31.11 -7.67 -3.05
C ILE A 398 -30.72 -7.81 -4.51
N HIS A 399 -29.98 -6.83 -5.01
CA HIS A 399 -29.27 -6.89 -6.28
C HIS A 399 -27.76 -6.75 -6.06
N ASP A 400 -26.93 -7.44 -6.86
CA ASP A 400 -25.48 -7.26 -6.85
C ASP A 400 -24.88 -7.29 -8.26
N SER A 401 -23.69 -6.68 -8.39
CA SER A 401 -23.02 -6.50 -9.68
C SER A 401 -22.44 -7.80 -10.27
N ILE A 402 -22.24 -8.84 -9.47
CA ILE A 402 -21.77 -10.15 -9.97
C ILE A 402 -22.88 -10.90 -10.67
N ARG A 403 -24.08 -10.93 -10.09
CA ARG A 403 -25.26 -11.60 -10.68
C ARG A 403 -25.94 -10.74 -11.76
N GLY A 404 -25.63 -9.45 -11.77
CA GLY A 404 -26.23 -8.47 -12.67
C GLY A 404 -27.55 -7.86 -12.15
N ALA A 405 -27.92 -6.72 -12.72
CA ALA A 405 -29.05 -5.90 -12.28
C ALA A 405 -30.40 -6.63 -12.30
N ILE A 406 -30.62 -7.54 -13.25
CA ILE A 406 -31.89 -8.24 -13.42
C ILE A 406 -32.07 -9.37 -12.37
N SER A 407 -30.98 -9.89 -11.81
CA SER A 407 -31.04 -11.01 -10.86
C SER A 407 -31.26 -10.49 -9.44
N ARG A 408 -32.37 -10.87 -8.83
CA ARG A 408 -32.73 -10.46 -7.45
C ARG A 408 -32.81 -11.64 -6.49
N LEU A 409 -32.51 -11.38 -5.22
CA LEU A 409 -32.70 -12.30 -4.11
C LEU A 409 -33.60 -11.67 -3.04
N PHE A 410 -34.20 -12.52 -2.22
CA PHE A 410 -35.11 -12.09 -1.16
C PHE A 410 -34.59 -12.58 0.20
N PRO A 411 -34.01 -11.73 1.04
CA PRO A 411 -33.42 -12.16 2.32
C PRO A 411 -34.44 -12.66 3.34
N ASN A 412 -35.70 -12.33 3.15
CA ASN A 412 -36.80 -12.80 4.01
C ASN A 412 -37.54 -14.03 3.46
N GLU A 413 -37.03 -14.65 2.39
CA GLU A 413 -37.67 -15.77 1.72
C GLU A 413 -36.66 -16.87 1.37
N THR A 414 -37.16 -18.09 1.17
CA THR A 414 -36.34 -19.24 0.72
C THR A 414 -36.19 -19.32 -0.81
N ASN A 415 -36.88 -18.47 -1.54
CA ASN A 415 -36.93 -18.55 -3.01
C ASN A 415 -35.53 -18.53 -3.65
N ALA A 416 -35.38 -19.24 -4.77
CA ALA A 416 -34.23 -19.10 -5.65
C ALA A 416 -34.12 -17.65 -6.19
N ALA A 417 -32.97 -17.34 -6.81
CA ALA A 417 -32.81 -16.07 -7.52
C ALA A 417 -33.88 -15.93 -8.62
N SER A 418 -34.46 -14.74 -8.70
CA SER A 418 -35.51 -14.42 -9.68
C SER A 418 -34.99 -13.44 -10.69
N SER A 419 -35.23 -13.67 -11.96
CA SER A 419 -34.95 -12.73 -13.07
C SER A 419 -36.19 -11.94 -13.49
N VAL A 420 -37.29 -12.02 -12.71
CA VAL A 420 -38.47 -11.18 -12.96
C VAL A 420 -38.10 -9.72 -12.65
N TYR A 421 -38.30 -8.87 -13.65
CA TYR A 421 -37.96 -7.45 -13.56
C TYR A 421 -38.85 -6.74 -12.53
N ASP A 422 -38.23 -5.97 -11.63
CA ASP A 422 -38.91 -5.29 -10.51
C ASP A 422 -38.77 -3.76 -10.52
N GLY A 423 -38.16 -3.21 -11.57
CA GLY A 423 -37.88 -1.77 -11.70
C GLY A 423 -36.42 -1.39 -11.38
N PHE A 424 -35.55 -2.33 -10.98
CA PHE A 424 -34.12 -2.08 -10.87
C PHE A 424 -33.47 -2.19 -12.25
N VAL A 425 -32.82 -1.10 -12.72
CA VAL A 425 -32.29 -1.02 -14.11
C VAL A 425 -30.81 -1.34 -14.15
N ASN A 426 -29.99 -0.63 -13.39
CA ASN A 426 -28.52 -0.77 -13.47
C ASN A 426 -27.80 -0.23 -12.25
N PHE A 427 -26.56 -0.72 -12.07
CA PHE A 427 -25.56 -0.13 -11.17
C PHE A 427 -24.84 1.00 -11.90
N GLU A 428 -24.80 2.20 -11.31
CA GLU A 428 -24.22 3.40 -11.90
C GLU A 428 -22.93 3.80 -11.18
N GLN A 429 -22.11 4.66 -11.83
CA GLN A 429 -20.86 5.15 -11.25
C GLN A 429 -21.06 5.96 -9.97
N ASN A 430 -22.27 6.49 -9.74
CA ASN A 430 -22.61 7.31 -8.58
C ASN A 430 -23.91 6.86 -7.91
N GLY A 431 -24.24 5.57 -7.98
CA GLY A 431 -25.45 5.01 -7.40
C GLY A 431 -26.05 3.87 -8.22
N PHE A 432 -27.38 3.91 -8.40
CA PHE A 432 -28.14 2.95 -9.19
C PHE A 432 -29.37 3.59 -9.83
N SER A 433 -29.87 2.99 -10.90
CA SER A 433 -31.06 3.47 -11.60
C SER A 433 -32.26 2.55 -11.46
N LEU A 434 -33.41 3.16 -11.44
CA LEU A 434 -34.74 2.55 -11.34
C LEU A 434 -35.63 3.03 -12.49
N ASP A 435 -36.65 2.26 -12.82
CA ASP A 435 -37.77 2.69 -13.68
C ASP A 435 -39.12 2.29 -13.09
N GLY A 436 -40.20 2.55 -13.82
CA GLY A 436 -41.56 2.29 -13.39
C GLY A 436 -42.28 1.14 -14.12
N THR A 437 -41.58 0.39 -14.98
CA THR A 437 -42.23 -0.52 -15.93
C THR A 437 -42.32 -2.00 -15.48
N GLY A 438 -41.78 -2.33 -14.31
CA GLY A 438 -41.78 -3.71 -13.80
C GLY A 438 -43.14 -4.19 -13.30
N SER A 439 -43.53 -5.42 -13.67
CA SER A 439 -44.75 -6.07 -13.21
C SER A 439 -44.77 -6.39 -11.70
N GLY A 440 -43.66 -6.16 -11.03
CA GLY A 440 -43.49 -6.33 -9.61
C GLY A 440 -43.34 -5.04 -8.82
N GLY A 441 -43.42 -3.87 -9.38
CA GLY A 441 -43.50 -2.50 -8.80
C GLY A 441 -42.91 -2.27 -7.40
N ASP A 442 -42.02 -3.13 -6.97
CA ASP A 442 -41.69 -3.26 -5.56
C ASP A 442 -40.60 -2.30 -5.11
N VAL A 443 -39.82 -1.75 -6.06
CA VAL A 443 -38.69 -0.87 -5.73
C VAL A 443 -38.89 0.58 -6.15
N ASN A 444 -39.91 0.94 -7.00
CA ASN A 444 -40.17 2.32 -7.43
C ASN A 444 -41.67 2.63 -7.70
N ALA A 445 -42.61 1.96 -7.03
CA ALA A 445 -44.03 2.22 -7.19
C ALA A 445 -44.38 3.64 -6.73
N SER A 446 -45.24 4.33 -7.51
CA SER A 446 -45.63 5.73 -7.25
C SER A 446 -46.23 5.91 -5.85
N GLY A 447 -45.75 6.91 -5.12
CA GLY A 447 -46.23 7.31 -3.81
C GLY A 447 -45.75 6.42 -2.64
N ARG A 448 -45.12 5.27 -2.91
CA ARG A 448 -44.52 4.43 -1.84
C ARG A 448 -43.19 4.98 -1.41
N THR A 449 -42.86 4.83 -0.13
CA THR A 449 -41.57 5.24 0.42
C THR A 449 -40.67 4.03 0.56
N TYR A 450 -39.38 4.22 0.27
CA TYR A 450 -38.36 3.18 0.25
C TYR A 450 -37.13 3.58 1.05
N VAL A 451 -36.35 2.58 1.45
CA VAL A 451 -34.98 2.71 1.92
C VAL A 451 -34.10 1.77 1.09
N SER A 452 -32.93 2.25 0.70
CA SER A 452 -31.86 1.42 0.15
C SER A 452 -30.64 1.48 1.06
N TRP A 453 -30.00 0.32 1.25
CA TRP A 453 -28.67 0.19 1.79
C TRP A 453 -27.79 -0.27 0.67
N SER A 454 -26.73 0.49 0.40
CA SER A 454 -25.86 0.31 -0.76
C SER A 454 -24.42 0.13 -0.33
N TRP A 455 -23.72 -0.84 -0.90
CA TRP A 455 -22.32 -1.11 -0.65
C TRP A 455 -21.51 -1.04 -1.94
N LYS A 456 -20.29 -0.54 -1.82
CA LYS A 456 -19.25 -0.59 -2.86
C LYS A 456 -18.37 -1.81 -2.61
N ALA A 457 -18.33 -2.72 -3.59
CA ALA A 457 -17.36 -3.81 -3.63
C ALA A 457 -16.11 -3.42 -4.46
N GLY A 458 -15.36 -4.38 -4.98
CA GLY A 458 -14.11 -4.14 -5.71
C GLY A 458 -14.28 -3.74 -7.18
N GLY A 459 -15.51 -3.51 -7.65
CA GLY A 459 -15.79 -3.20 -9.05
C GLY A 459 -15.84 -4.44 -9.94
N THR A 460 -15.09 -4.46 -11.05
CA THR A 460 -15.12 -5.61 -11.98
C THR A 460 -14.72 -6.91 -11.28
N PRO A 461 -15.59 -7.93 -11.28
CA PRO A 461 -15.28 -9.21 -10.64
C PRO A 461 -14.10 -9.92 -11.31
N SER A 462 -13.30 -10.62 -10.51
CA SER A 462 -12.17 -11.42 -10.96
C SER A 462 -12.25 -12.86 -10.45
N ILE A 463 -11.57 -13.77 -11.15
CA ILE A 463 -11.43 -15.17 -10.72
C ILE A 463 -10.52 -15.18 -9.47
N ASN A 464 -10.95 -15.93 -8.46
CA ASN A 464 -10.19 -16.18 -7.23
C ASN A 464 -9.97 -17.69 -7.07
N THR A 465 -8.73 -18.08 -6.83
CA THR A 465 -8.27 -19.46 -6.66
C THR A 465 -7.63 -19.73 -5.30
N ASP A 466 -7.82 -18.84 -4.31
CA ASP A 466 -7.26 -19.00 -2.96
C ASP A 466 -7.89 -20.19 -2.20
N GLY A 467 -9.07 -20.62 -2.59
CA GLY A 467 -9.73 -21.83 -2.07
C GLY A 467 -9.60 -23.04 -3.00
N THR A 468 -10.06 -24.19 -2.54
CA THR A 468 -10.15 -25.42 -3.37
C THR A 468 -11.25 -25.33 -4.44
N ILE A 469 -12.19 -24.40 -4.25
CA ILE A 469 -13.28 -24.09 -5.19
C ILE A 469 -12.97 -22.73 -5.82
N THR A 470 -12.84 -22.70 -7.13
CA THR A 470 -12.70 -21.44 -7.87
C THR A 470 -13.95 -20.58 -7.72
N SER A 471 -13.77 -19.32 -7.39
CA SER A 471 -14.85 -18.35 -7.23
C SER A 471 -14.66 -17.12 -8.12
N VAL A 472 -15.73 -16.35 -8.28
CA VAL A 472 -15.70 -15.01 -8.90
C VAL A 472 -15.96 -14.00 -7.80
N VAL A 473 -15.04 -13.07 -7.61
CA VAL A 473 -15.01 -12.17 -6.45
C VAL A 473 -14.93 -10.72 -6.88
N SER A 474 -15.75 -9.89 -6.24
CA SER A 474 -15.59 -8.43 -6.22
C SER A 474 -15.38 -8.02 -4.76
N ALA A 475 -14.13 -7.68 -4.38
CA ALA A 475 -13.74 -7.41 -3.00
C ALA A 475 -13.23 -5.97 -2.83
N ASN A 476 -13.81 -5.26 -1.87
CA ASN A 476 -13.32 -3.99 -1.36
C ASN A 476 -12.70 -4.23 0.01
N GLN A 477 -11.42 -4.53 0.03
CA GLN A 477 -10.68 -4.83 1.25
C GLN A 477 -10.71 -3.65 2.23
N ALA A 478 -10.67 -2.42 1.74
CA ALA A 478 -10.71 -1.22 2.55
C ALA A 478 -12.06 -1.04 3.28
N ALA A 479 -13.18 -1.44 2.65
CA ALA A 479 -14.49 -1.43 3.26
C ALA A 479 -14.84 -2.71 4.03
N GLY A 480 -13.97 -3.74 3.97
CA GLY A 480 -14.23 -5.04 4.56
C GLY A 480 -15.42 -5.77 3.95
N PHE A 481 -15.73 -5.51 2.66
CA PHE A 481 -16.91 -6.06 2.00
C PHE A 481 -16.54 -6.75 0.68
N SER A 482 -17.05 -7.97 0.47
CA SER A 482 -16.91 -8.68 -0.81
C SER A 482 -18.19 -9.37 -1.21
N ILE A 483 -18.39 -9.49 -2.53
CA ILE A 483 -19.42 -10.31 -3.15
C ILE A 483 -18.70 -11.49 -3.80
N VAL A 484 -19.15 -12.70 -3.50
CA VAL A 484 -18.50 -13.93 -3.95
C VAL A 484 -19.54 -14.83 -4.61
N SER A 485 -19.27 -15.27 -5.84
CA SER A 485 -20.06 -16.27 -6.55
C SER A 485 -19.23 -17.51 -6.81
N TYR A 486 -19.78 -18.69 -6.53
CA TYR A 486 -19.13 -19.98 -6.76
C TYR A 486 -20.14 -21.08 -7.04
N ILE A 487 -19.68 -22.18 -7.62
CA ILE A 487 -20.48 -23.40 -7.81
C ILE A 487 -20.23 -24.29 -6.60
N GLY A 488 -21.30 -24.67 -5.89
CA GLY A 488 -21.22 -25.40 -4.64
C GLY A 488 -20.56 -26.78 -4.83
N ALA A 489 -19.59 -27.06 -3.96
CA ALA A 489 -18.95 -28.35 -3.76
C ALA A 489 -18.40 -28.38 -2.33
N SER A 490 -17.93 -29.56 -1.87
CA SER A 490 -17.21 -29.61 -0.58
C SER A 490 -15.81 -29.01 -0.76
N GLY A 491 -15.48 -27.96 0.01
CA GLY A 491 -14.20 -27.31 -0.10
C GLY A 491 -14.17 -25.90 0.52
N THR A 492 -13.10 -25.19 0.25
CA THR A 492 -12.89 -23.80 0.67
C THR A 492 -13.05 -22.84 -0.51
N VAL A 493 -13.57 -21.64 -0.25
CA VAL A 493 -13.84 -20.61 -1.26
C VAL A 493 -13.06 -19.34 -0.88
N GLY A 494 -12.29 -18.80 -1.83
CA GLY A 494 -11.60 -17.52 -1.65
C GLY A 494 -12.61 -16.35 -1.67
N HIS A 495 -12.49 -15.44 -0.72
CA HIS A 495 -13.38 -14.27 -0.56
C HIS A 495 -12.71 -12.93 -0.88
N GLY A 496 -11.40 -12.89 -1.08
CA GLY A 496 -10.64 -11.72 -1.53
C GLY A 496 -10.46 -10.59 -0.52
N LEU A 497 -10.89 -10.72 0.75
CA LEU A 497 -10.80 -9.65 1.76
C LEU A 497 -9.42 -9.51 2.40
N GLY A 498 -8.56 -10.53 2.31
CA GLY A 498 -7.24 -10.53 2.95
C GLY A 498 -7.26 -10.76 4.47
N LEU A 499 -8.42 -10.64 5.11
CA LEU A 499 -8.66 -10.93 6.53
C LEU A 499 -9.89 -11.83 6.65
N ALA A 500 -9.97 -12.63 7.72
CA ALA A 500 -11.14 -13.47 7.97
C ALA A 500 -12.40 -12.60 8.09
N PRO A 501 -13.50 -12.91 7.35
CA PRO A 501 -14.75 -12.18 7.51
C PRO A 501 -15.35 -12.45 8.89
N GLU A 502 -15.94 -11.42 9.50
CA GLU A 502 -16.64 -11.52 10.78
C GLU A 502 -18.10 -11.97 10.62
N ILE A 503 -18.68 -11.74 9.44
CA ILE A 503 -20.02 -12.17 9.08
C ILE A 503 -20.08 -12.60 7.61
N ILE A 504 -20.82 -13.67 7.31
CA ILE A 504 -21.00 -14.20 5.96
C ILE A 504 -22.49 -14.48 5.76
N PHE A 505 -23.05 -14.01 4.64
CA PHE A 505 -24.38 -14.38 4.19
C PHE A 505 -24.26 -15.30 2.96
N ILE A 506 -24.81 -16.50 3.02
CA ILE A 506 -24.79 -17.47 1.92
C ILE A 506 -26.19 -17.79 1.45
N LYS A 507 -26.40 -17.81 0.15
CA LYS A 507 -27.65 -18.21 -0.49
C LYS A 507 -27.41 -19.07 -1.70
N VAL A 508 -28.09 -20.21 -1.77
CA VAL A 508 -28.20 -21.01 -2.98
C VAL A 508 -29.10 -20.26 -3.97
N THR A 509 -28.58 -19.99 -5.18
CA THR A 509 -29.24 -19.09 -6.14
C THR A 509 -30.14 -19.81 -7.15
N ASN A 510 -29.96 -21.09 -7.36
CA ASN A 510 -30.66 -21.87 -8.38
C ASN A 510 -31.79 -22.77 -7.82
N THR A 511 -31.93 -22.89 -6.52
CA THR A 511 -32.99 -23.64 -5.84
C THR A 511 -33.52 -22.88 -4.65
N ALA A 512 -34.74 -23.21 -4.21
CA ALA A 512 -35.27 -22.68 -2.95
C ALA A 512 -34.54 -23.33 -1.77
N ASP A 513 -33.94 -22.50 -0.92
CA ASP A 513 -33.21 -22.92 0.29
C ASP A 513 -33.15 -21.75 1.29
N ASN A 514 -32.76 -22.05 2.51
CA ASN A 514 -32.57 -21.01 3.54
C ASN A 514 -31.34 -20.15 3.27
N TRP A 515 -31.34 -18.94 3.80
CA TRP A 515 -30.14 -18.17 3.99
C TRP A 515 -29.34 -18.76 5.16
N VAL A 516 -28.03 -18.81 4.99
CA VAL A 516 -27.09 -19.21 6.05
C VAL A 516 -26.27 -17.97 6.42
N VAL A 517 -26.14 -17.71 7.72
CA VAL A 517 -25.39 -16.58 8.27
C VAL A 517 -24.38 -17.09 9.27
#